data_c9898456e6503d712db9e9e062d430ce
#
_entry.id   c9898456e6503d712db9e9e062d430ce
#
_cell.length_a   1.000
_cell.length_b   1.000
_cell.length_c   1.000
_cell.angle_alpha   90.00
_cell.angle_beta   90.00
_cell.angle_gamma   90.00
#
_symmetry.space_group_name_H-M   'P 1'
#
loop_
_entity.id
_entity.type
_entity.pdbx_description
1 polymer ?
#
loop_
_entity_poly.entity_id
_entity_poly.type
_entity_poly.pdbx_seq_one_letter_code
_entity_poly.pdbx_strand_id
1 'polypeptide(L)'
;PDGGVRKLGIPTVVDRVIQQGIAQKLQNIWEPQFSDSSYGYRPKRSGQQAIQKVKEYAEEGYRYAVSVDLSKYFDTLNHELLMNLLHRKIQDMRVLRIIKKYLKSGVMENGVICKTEEGSPQGGPLSPLLANIYLNEFDWEMHSRGVKTVRYADDIVVFAKSKRAAERLMESSRKYLEGKLKLKMNTEKSKVTSVFAVRDFKFLGFCLGKNGSGIYIRAHRKSLNRAKEKLKLLTKRNRGRNVRGVMAEVKVYIRGWLGYFHVADMKRTMKSCEYSARDCAARPLKLSIHS
;
A
#
# COMPACT_ATOMS: atom_id res chain seq x y z
N PRO A 1 -0.50 11.06 5.15
CA PRO A 1 -1.49 12.08 5.48
C PRO A 1 -1.48 12.48 6.95
N ASP A 2 -0.54 11.97 7.72
CA ASP A 2 -0.38 12.31 9.15
C ASP A 2 0.69 13.41 9.33
N GLY A 3 0.87 14.30 8.35
CA GLY A 3 1.78 15.45 8.43
C GLY A 3 3.28 15.14 8.25
N GLY A 4 3.65 13.88 8.12
CA GLY A 4 5.04 13.49 7.90
C GLY A 4 5.50 13.75 6.46
N VAL A 5 6.63 14.43 6.30
CA VAL A 5 7.31 14.58 5.01
C VAL A 5 8.08 13.31 4.70
N ARG A 6 7.75 12.65 3.59
CA ARG A 6 8.53 11.52 3.07
C ARG A 6 9.58 12.07 2.09
N LYS A 7 10.83 11.88 2.41
CA LYS A 7 11.94 12.26 1.53
C LYS A 7 12.05 11.20 0.41
N LEU A 8 11.93 11.62 -0.84
CA LEU A 8 12.11 10.74 -2.00
C LEU A 8 13.49 11.01 -2.60
N GLY A 9 14.35 10.00 -2.62
CA GLY A 9 15.61 10.05 -3.33
C GLY A 9 15.38 9.74 -4.81
N ILE A 10 15.62 10.72 -5.68
CA ILE A 10 15.51 10.51 -7.14
C ILE A 10 16.89 10.13 -7.67
N PRO A 11 17.11 8.85 -8.08
CA PRO A 11 18.38 8.45 -8.67
C PRO A 11 18.62 9.17 -10.01
N THR A 12 19.89 9.30 -10.41
CA THR A 12 20.24 9.81 -11.73
C THR A 12 19.61 8.98 -12.86
N VAL A 13 19.52 9.52 -14.06
CA VAL A 13 18.95 8.77 -15.20
C VAL A 13 19.71 7.47 -15.44
N VAL A 14 21.05 7.54 -15.40
CA VAL A 14 21.92 6.36 -15.59
C VAL A 14 21.67 5.31 -14.51
N ASP A 15 21.63 5.73 -13.24
CA ASP A 15 21.33 4.81 -12.12
C ASP A 15 19.95 4.17 -12.25
N ARG A 16 18.94 4.91 -12.69
CA ARG A 16 17.61 4.36 -12.94
C ARG A 16 17.60 3.28 -14.01
N VAL A 17 18.33 3.51 -15.12
CA VAL A 17 18.45 2.52 -16.20
C VAL A 17 19.13 1.25 -15.69
N ILE A 18 20.24 1.39 -14.98
CA ILE A 18 20.98 0.23 -14.42
C ILE A 18 20.12 -0.51 -13.38
N GLN A 19 19.50 0.21 -12.44
CA GLN A 19 18.62 -0.39 -11.44
C GLN A 19 17.42 -1.10 -12.08
N GLN A 20 16.84 -0.53 -13.14
CA GLN A 20 15.75 -1.16 -13.87
C GLN A 20 16.19 -2.44 -14.56
N GLY A 21 17.35 -2.44 -15.21
CA GLY A 21 17.93 -3.65 -15.82
C GLY A 21 18.17 -4.77 -14.81
N ILE A 22 18.74 -4.43 -13.64
CA ILE A 22 18.94 -5.37 -12.53
C ILE A 22 17.57 -5.87 -12.02
N ALA A 23 16.62 -4.98 -11.77
CA ALA A 23 15.30 -5.34 -11.29
C ALA A 23 14.58 -6.32 -12.22
N GLN A 24 14.61 -6.09 -13.54
CA GLN A 24 14.02 -7.01 -14.54
C GLN A 24 14.63 -8.41 -14.50
N LYS A 25 15.94 -8.51 -14.36
CA LYS A 25 16.62 -9.82 -14.25
C LYS A 25 16.31 -10.52 -12.94
N LEU A 26 16.37 -9.79 -11.82
CA LEU A 26 16.08 -10.35 -10.51
C LEU A 26 14.58 -10.70 -10.36
N GLN A 27 13.69 -9.98 -10.98
CA GLN A 27 12.25 -10.27 -10.98
C GLN A 27 11.98 -11.69 -11.50
N ASN A 28 12.63 -12.11 -12.59
CA ASN A 28 12.47 -13.44 -13.16
C ASN A 28 12.97 -14.54 -12.21
N ILE A 29 14.01 -14.26 -11.42
CA ILE A 29 14.58 -15.21 -10.46
C ILE A 29 13.69 -15.34 -9.22
N TRP A 30 13.13 -14.22 -8.74
CA TRP A 30 12.43 -14.17 -7.45
C TRP A 30 10.93 -14.37 -7.56
N GLU A 31 10.30 -14.00 -8.70
CA GLU A 31 8.85 -14.11 -8.87
C GLU A 31 8.29 -15.52 -8.56
N PRO A 32 8.91 -16.62 -9.00
CA PRO A 32 8.45 -17.97 -8.67
C PRO A 32 8.60 -18.34 -7.18
N GLN A 33 9.36 -17.57 -6.42
CA GLN A 33 9.68 -17.86 -5.01
C GLN A 33 8.88 -17.00 -4.03
N PHE A 34 8.18 -16.00 -4.54
CA PHE A 34 7.31 -15.20 -3.71
C PHE A 34 6.07 -15.97 -3.29
N SER A 35 5.74 -15.88 -2.01
CA SER A 35 4.49 -16.44 -1.48
C SER A 35 3.27 -15.89 -2.21
N ASP A 36 2.24 -16.73 -2.36
CA ASP A 36 0.95 -16.32 -2.93
C ASP A 36 0.21 -15.28 -2.08
N SER A 37 0.60 -15.13 -0.84
CA SER A 37 0.07 -14.08 0.06
C SER A 37 0.56 -12.67 -0.26
N SER A 38 1.61 -12.52 -1.10
CA SER A 38 2.21 -11.25 -1.50
C SER A 38 1.64 -10.73 -2.83
N TYR A 39 1.13 -9.49 -2.84
CA TYR A 39 0.47 -8.87 -4.00
C TYR A 39 1.13 -7.57 -4.49
N GLY A 40 1.82 -6.84 -3.62
CA GLY A 40 2.40 -5.54 -3.95
C GLY A 40 3.65 -5.66 -4.82
N TYR A 41 3.81 -4.76 -5.79
CA TYR A 41 4.99 -4.66 -6.67
C TYR A 41 5.33 -5.94 -7.45
N ARG A 42 4.34 -6.79 -7.71
CA ARG A 42 4.50 -8.02 -8.46
C ARG A 42 3.75 -7.96 -9.79
N PRO A 43 4.29 -8.53 -10.89
CA PRO A 43 3.58 -8.61 -12.15
C PRO A 43 2.29 -9.44 -12.01
N LYS A 44 1.24 -9.03 -12.71
CA LYS A 44 -0.08 -9.69 -12.71
C LYS A 44 -0.77 -9.79 -11.33
N ARG A 45 -0.25 -9.11 -10.30
CA ARG A 45 -0.88 -8.99 -8.98
C ARG A 45 -1.37 -7.56 -8.75
N SER A 46 -2.45 -7.42 -7.98
CA SER A 46 -3.09 -6.12 -7.75
C SER A 46 -3.68 -6.00 -6.34
N GLY A 47 -3.93 -4.76 -5.91
CA GLY A 47 -4.62 -4.50 -4.65
C GLY A 47 -6.06 -5.02 -4.64
N GLN A 48 -6.70 -5.09 -5.81
CA GLN A 48 -8.04 -5.65 -5.98
C GLN A 48 -8.05 -7.16 -5.70
N GLN A 49 -7.06 -7.90 -6.20
CA GLN A 49 -6.89 -9.32 -5.88
C GLN A 49 -6.59 -9.53 -4.39
N ALA A 50 -5.76 -8.67 -3.81
CA ALA A 50 -5.47 -8.73 -2.38
C ALA A 50 -6.72 -8.57 -1.51
N ILE A 51 -7.59 -7.59 -1.80
CA ILE A 51 -8.84 -7.42 -1.03
C ILE A 51 -9.87 -8.50 -1.32
N GLN A 52 -9.89 -9.08 -2.51
CA GLN A 52 -10.70 -10.27 -2.79
C GLN A 52 -10.27 -11.45 -1.94
N LYS A 53 -8.95 -11.66 -1.79
CA LYS A 53 -8.42 -12.72 -0.92
C LYS A 53 -8.77 -12.49 0.56
N VAL A 54 -8.77 -11.24 1.01
CA VAL A 54 -9.27 -10.88 2.35
C VAL A 54 -10.74 -11.26 2.52
N LYS A 55 -11.57 -11.03 1.50
CA LYS A 55 -12.99 -11.42 1.51
C LYS A 55 -13.13 -12.94 1.59
N GLU A 56 -12.39 -13.71 0.79
CA GLU A 56 -12.39 -15.18 0.82
C GLU A 56 -12.07 -15.70 2.22
N TYR A 57 -11.01 -15.19 2.88
CA TYR A 57 -10.69 -15.58 4.24
C TYR A 57 -11.79 -15.23 5.26
N ALA A 58 -12.47 -14.10 5.07
CA ALA A 58 -13.60 -13.75 5.91
C ALA A 58 -14.79 -14.72 5.72
N GLU A 59 -15.01 -15.21 4.50
CA GLU A 59 -16.01 -16.25 4.15
C GLU A 59 -15.63 -17.61 4.73
N GLU A 60 -14.33 -17.96 4.78
CA GLU A 60 -13.79 -19.15 5.47
C GLU A 60 -13.90 -19.06 7.02
N GLY A 61 -14.45 -17.97 7.56
CA GLY A 61 -14.68 -17.79 9.00
C GLY A 61 -13.54 -17.10 9.77
N TYR A 62 -12.54 -16.52 9.09
CA TYR A 62 -11.53 -15.69 9.73
C TYR A 62 -12.11 -14.30 10.03
N ARG A 63 -12.52 -14.11 11.28
CA ARG A 63 -13.27 -12.91 11.72
C ARG A 63 -12.40 -11.79 12.28
N TYR A 64 -11.14 -12.08 12.58
CA TYR A 64 -10.20 -11.14 13.18
C TYR A 64 -8.99 -10.95 12.28
N ALA A 65 -8.55 -9.71 12.17
CA ALA A 65 -7.38 -9.30 11.41
C ALA A 65 -6.39 -8.58 12.32
N VAL A 66 -5.13 -8.93 12.19
CA VAL A 66 -3.98 -8.20 12.72
C VAL A 66 -3.44 -7.34 11.60
N SER A 67 -3.68 -6.05 11.64
CA SER A 67 -3.03 -5.10 10.75
C SER A 67 -1.66 -4.78 11.31
N VAL A 68 -0.60 -5.12 10.58
CA VAL A 68 0.80 -4.84 10.95
C VAL A 68 1.28 -3.64 10.15
N ASP A 69 1.71 -2.59 10.84
CA ASP A 69 2.34 -1.40 10.28
C ASP A 69 3.82 -1.41 10.66
N LEU A 70 4.71 -1.30 9.66
CA LEU A 70 6.15 -1.26 9.87
C LEU A 70 6.62 0.18 9.97
N SER A 71 7.40 0.48 11.00
CA SER A 71 7.97 1.82 11.21
C SER A 71 9.05 2.09 10.18
N LYS A 72 8.81 3.06 9.28
CA LYS A 72 9.81 3.53 8.28
C LYS A 72 10.47 2.37 7.53
N TYR A 73 9.68 1.42 7.06
CA TYR A 73 10.14 0.15 6.49
C TYR A 73 11.33 0.29 5.52
N PHE A 74 11.21 1.18 4.53
CA PHE A 74 12.28 1.40 3.54
C PHE A 74 13.55 2.01 4.15
N ASP A 75 13.44 2.74 5.26
CA ASP A 75 14.55 3.43 5.90
C ASP A 75 15.28 2.55 6.93
N THR A 76 14.71 1.38 7.28
CA THR A 76 15.21 0.50 8.35
C THR A 76 15.60 -0.90 7.85
N LEU A 77 15.64 -1.12 6.53
CA LEU A 77 16.07 -2.39 5.95
C LEU A 77 17.54 -2.66 6.33
N ASN A 78 17.79 -3.80 6.97
CA ASN A 78 19.15 -4.20 7.31
C ASN A 78 19.89 -4.69 6.05
N HIS A 79 20.96 -3.98 5.67
CA HIS A 79 21.72 -4.26 4.44
C HIS A 79 22.37 -5.64 4.46
N GLU A 80 22.93 -6.08 5.59
CA GLU A 80 23.62 -7.38 5.67
C GLU A 80 22.64 -8.53 5.47
N LEU A 81 21.49 -8.47 6.16
CA LEU A 81 20.46 -9.47 6.01
C LEU A 81 19.93 -9.51 4.57
N LEU A 82 19.65 -8.35 3.97
CA LEU A 82 19.23 -8.27 2.57
C LEU A 82 20.28 -8.85 1.63
N MET A 83 21.55 -8.52 1.82
CA MET A 83 22.64 -9.06 0.99
C MET A 83 22.77 -10.58 1.15
N ASN A 84 22.60 -11.11 2.36
CA ASN A 84 22.60 -12.56 2.60
C ASN A 84 21.43 -13.25 1.88
N LEU A 85 20.22 -12.65 1.88
CA LEU A 85 19.07 -13.17 1.14
C LEU A 85 19.35 -13.19 -0.37
N LEU A 86 19.90 -12.10 -0.91
CA LEU A 86 20.28 -12.02 -2.32
C LEU A 86 21.34 -13.05 -2.70
N HIS A 87 22.36 -13.25 -1.86
CA HIS A 87 23.45 -14.18 -2.10
C HIS A 87 22.99 -15.64 -2.20
N ARG A 88 21.86 -16.01 -1.57
CA ARG A 88 21.28 -17.36 -1.70
C ARG A 88 20.95 -17.74 -3.15
N LYS A 89 20.73 -16.75 -4.03
CA LYS A 89 20.27 -16.95 -5.41
C LYS A 89 21.16 -16.32 -6.47
N ILE A 90 21.93 -15.30 -6.10
CA ILE A 90 22.81 -14.57 -7.00
C ILE A 90 24.24 -14.95 -6.67
N GLN A 91 24.90 -15.62 -7.61
CA GLN A 91 26.31 -16.00 -7.46
C GLN A 91 27.26 -14.92 -8.00
N ASP A 92 26.80 -14.06 -8.92
CA ASP A 92 27.62 -13.00 -9.51
C ASP A 92 27.89 -11.88 -8.48
N MET A 93 29.11 -11.89 -7.95
CA MET A 93 29.56 -10.91 -6.97
C MET A 93 29.61 -9.48 -7.50
N ARG A 94 29.68 -9.29 -8.83
CA ARG A 94 29.67 -7.94 -9.44
C ARG A 94 28.29 -7.31 -9.28
N VAL A 95 27.24 -8.08 -9.54
CA VAL A 95 25.85 -7.63 -9.36
C VAL A 95 25.58 -7.31 -7.88
N LEU A 96 25.99 -8.18 -6.97
CA LEU A 96 25.84 -7.96 -5.53
C LEU A 96 26.58 -6.70 -5.05
N ARG A 97 27.80 -6.45 -5.54
CA ARG A 97 28.57 -5.24 -5.23
C ARG A 97 27.85 -3.97 -5.73
N ILE A 98 27.25 -4.01 -6.91
CA ILE A 98 26.48 -2.86 -7.44
C ILE A 98 25.25 -2.60 -6.56
N ILE A 99 24.48 -3.63 -6.21
CA ILE A 99 23.33 -3.49 -5.33
C ILE A 99 23.77 -2.92 -3.97
N LYS A 100 24.85 -3.43 -3.38
CA LYS A 100 25.39 -2.91 -2.12
C LYS A 100 25.80 -1.45 -2.22
N LYS A 101 26.38 -1.02 -3.35
CA LYS A 101 26.71 0.38 -3.60
C LYS A 101 25.45 1.25 -3.65
N TYR A 102 24.37 0.82 -4.31
CA TYR A 102 23.11 1.54 -4.35
C TYR A 102 22.47 1.67 -2.95
N LEU A 103 22.50 0.62 -2.14
CA LEU A 103 22.01 0.66 -0.77
C LEU A 103 22.78 1.67 0.09
N LYS A 104 24.12 1.76 -0.10
CA LYS A 104 25.01 2.65 0.66
C LYS A 104 25.18 4.05 0.06
N SER A 105 24.63 4.33 -1.12
CA SER A 105 24.89 5.59 -1.83
C SER A 105 24.42 6.84 -1.07
N GLY A 106 23.51 6.67 -0.10
CA GLY A 106 22.96 7.78 0.65
C GLY A 106 21.98 8.63 -0.15
N VAL A 107 21.56 9.72 0.46
CA VAL A 107 20.69 10.72 -0.17
C VAL A 107 21.38 12.07 -0.07
N MET A 108 21.48 12.78 -1.19
CA MET A 108 21.94 14.18 -1.18
C MET A 108 20.79 15.08 -0.71
N GLU A 109 21.01 15.79 0.38
CA GLU A 109 20.06 16.75 0.91
C GLU A 109 20.75 18.10 1.06
N ASN A 110 20.22 19.14 0.41
CA ASN A 110 20.80 20.50 0.42
C ASN A 110 22.30 20.55 0.05
N GLY A 111 22.74 19.69 -0.91
CA GLY A 111 24.14 19.63 -1.33
C GLY A 111 25.04 18.76 -0.44
N VAL A 112 24.55 18.21 0.65
CA VAL A 112 25.30 17.33 1.56
C VAL A 112 24.89 15.89 1.35
N ILE A 113 25.87 14.99 1.17
CA ILE A 113 25.62 13.54 1.04
C ILE A 113 25.52 12.92 2.43
N CYS A 114 24.31 12.54 2.82
CA CYS A 114 24.04 11.76 4.01
C CYS A 114 24.20 10.27 3.66
N LYS A 115 25.26 9.62 4.12
CA LYS A 115 25.43 8.17 3.95
C LYS A 115 24.36 7.45 4.77
N THR A 116 23.80 6.38 4.19
CA THR A 116 22.84 5.51 4.87
C THR A 116 23.50 4.18 5.18
N GLU A 117 23.51 3.80 6.44
CA GLU A 117 24.01 2.46 6.89
C GLU A 117 22.90 1.41 6.85
N GLU A 118 21.64 1.86 6.87
CA GLU A 118 20.43 1.04 6.82
C GLU A 118 19.46 1.63 5.79
N GLY A 119 18.52 0.80 5.34
CA GLY A 119 17.44 1.23 4.46
C GLY A 119 17.73 1.09 2.97
N SER A 120 16.71 1.32 2.18
CA SER A 120 16.78 1.38 0.73
C SER A 120 16.27 2.73 0.25
N PRO A 121 17.00 3.47 -0.59
CA PRO A 121 16.55 4.78 -1.08
C PRO A 121 15.15 4.69 -1.67
N GLN A 122 14.22 5.50 -1.16
CA GLN A 122 12.86 5.55 -1.68
C GLN A 122 12.87 6.30 -3.02
N GLY A 123 12.41 5.64 -4.09
CA GLY A 123 12.28 6.23 -5.44
C GLY A 123 13.08 5.54 -6.54
N GLY A 124 13.98 4.63 -6.20
CA GLY A 124 14.69 3.79 -7.17
C GLY A 124 13.83 2.63 -7.68
N PRO A 125 13.98 2.21 -8.96
CA PRO A 125 13.24 1.08 -9.53
C PRO A 125 13.49 -0.26 -8.86
N LEU A 126 14.66 -0.44 -8.24
CA LEU A 126 15.08 -1.68 -7.59
C LEU A 126 14.49 -1.83 -6.19
N SER A 127 14.25 -0.74 -5.46
CA SER A 127 13.83 -0.75 -4.06
C SER A 127 12.56 -1.56 -3.78
N PRO A 128 11.49 -1.50 -4.60
CA PRO A 128 10.28 -2.30 -4.37
C PRO A 128 10.52 -3.81 -4.42
N LEU A 129 11.38 -4.25 -5.34
CA LEU A 129 11.74 -5.66 -5.46
C LEU A 129 12.57 -6.14 -4.26
N LEU A 130 13.57 -5.36 -3.86
CA LEU A 130 14.39 -5.67 -2.67
C LEU A 130 13.54 -5.74 -1.40
N ALA A 131 12.59 -4.83 -1.26
CA ALA A 131 11.64 -4.83 -0.17
C ALA A 131 10.78 -6.12 -0.17
N ASN A 132 10.29 -6.56 -1.33
CA ASN A 132 9.55 -7.81 -1.43
C ASN A 132 10.40 -9.04 -1.10
N ILE A 133 11.66 -9.08 -1.55
CA ILE A 133 12.61 -10.15 -1.23
C ILE A 133 12.80 -10.26 0.28
N TYR A 134 12.95 -9.12 0.95
CA TYR A 134 13.17 -9.07 2.40
C TYR A 134 11.96 -9.59 3.20
N LEU A 135 10.74 -9.15 2.87
CA LEU A 135 9.53 -9.58 3.55
C LEU A 135 9.04 -10.97 3.15
N ASN A 136 9.57 -11.54 2.07
CA ASN A 136 9.22 -12.90 1.68
C ASN A 136 9.57 -13.94 2.75
N GLU A 137 10.60 -13.70 3.56
CA GLU A 137 10.94 -14.55 4.72
C GLU A 137 9.79 -14.60 5.75
N PHE A 138 9.14 -13.44 5.99
CA PHE A 138 7.96 -13.38 6.85
C PHE A 138 6.75 -14.08 6.23
N ASP A 139 6.54 -13.92 4.92
CA ASP A 139 5.43 -14.57 4.23
C ASP A 139 5.54 -16.11 4.32
N TRP A 140 6.74 -16.65 4.11
CA TRP A 140 7.00 -18.09 4.21
C TRP A 140 6.94 -18.60 5.66
N GLU A 141 7.41 -17.83 6.63
CA GLU A 141 7.23 -18.17 8.04
C GLU A 141 5.75 -18.31 8.41
N MET A 142 4.92 -17.35 7.99
CA MET A 142 3.48 -17.43 8.23
C MET A 142 2.85 -18.62 7.48
N HIS A 143 3.26 -18.83 6.24
CA HIS A 143 2.78 -19.94 5.43
C HIS A 143 3.12 -21.30 6.05
N SER A 144 4.37 -21.51 6.50
CA SER A 144 4.81 -22.76 7.14
C SER A 144 4.04 -23.09 8.42
N ARG A 145 3.54 -22.05 9.11
CA ARG A 145 2.71 -22.19 10.31
C ARG A 145 1.21 -22.33 10.00
N GLY A 146 0.83 -22.41 8.71
CA GLY A 146 -0.57 -22.48 8.29
C GLY A 146 -1.38 -21.20 8.58
N VAL A 147 -0.72 -20.08 8.81
CA VAL A 147 -1.35 -18.80 9.13
C VAL A 147 -1.73 -18.08 7.84
N LYS A 148 -3.00 -17.68 7.74
CA LYS A 148 -3.51 -16.93 6.59
C LYS A 148 -3.04 -15.48 6.65
N THR A 149 -2.36 -15.04 5.60
CA THR A 149 -1.82 -13.66 5.48
C THR A 149 -2.15 -13.09 4.11
N VAL A 150 -2.26 -11.78 4.05
CA VAL A 150 -2.31 -11.00 2.80
C VAL A 150 -1.39 -9.81 2.96
N ARG A 151 -0.44 -9.67 2.06
CA ARG A 151 0.53 -8.57 2.06
C ARG A 151 0.50 -7.78 0.76
N TYR A 152 0.51 -6.48 0.87
CA TYR A 152 0.71 -5.56 -0.26
C TYR A 152 1.83 -4.58 0.08
N ALA A 153 3.03 -4.82 -0.42
CA ALA A 153 4.26 -4.13 -0.03
C ALA A 153 4.52 -4.26 1.49
N ASP A 154 4.50 -3.15 2.22
CA ASP A 154 4.63 -3.04 3.67
C ASP A 154 3.29 -3.15 4.44
N ASP A 155 2.16 -3.06 3.74
CA ASP A 155 0.84 -3.29 4.34
C ASP A 155 0.59 -4.80 4.51
N ILE A 156 0.65 -5.30 5.75
CA ILE A 156 0.49 -6.72 6.10
C ILE A 156 -0.79 -6.91 6.91
N VAL A 157 -1.57 -7.92 6.57
CA VAL A 157 -2.72 -8.35 7.36
C VAL A 157 -2.62 -9.85 7.62
N VAL A 158 -2.68 -10.23 8.90
CA VAL A 158 -2.68 -11.62 9.37
C VAL A 158 -4.05 -11.96 9.92
N PHE A 159 -4.59 -13.13 9.60
CA PHE A 159 -5.97 -13.49 9.90
C PHE A 159 -6.09 -14.57 10.97
N ALA A 160 -7.13 -14.45 11.82
CA ALA A 160 -7.45 -15.41 12.88
C ALA A 160 -8.96 -15.61 13.00
N LYS A 161 -9.36 -16.79 13.49
CA LYS A 161 -10.77 -17.11 13.75
C LYS A 161 -11.29 -16.51 15.05
N SER A 162 -10.42 -16.27 16.05
CA SER A 162 -10.76 -15.68 17.34
C SER A 162 -9.87 -14.50 17.71
N LYS A 163 -10.36 -13.60 18.57
CA LYS A 163 -9.61 -12.44 19.06
C LYS A 163 -8.34 -12.86 19.80
N ARG A 164 -8.43 -13.85 20.68
CA ARG A 164 -7.29 -14.37 21.44
C ARG A 164 -6.20 -14.98 20.53
N ALA A 165 -6.62 -15.64 19.43
CA ALA A 165 -5.66 -16.12 18.42
C ALA A 165 -5.00 -14.97 17.67
N ALA A 166 -5.75 -13.93 17.31
CA ALA A 166 -5.21 -12.74 16.66
C ALA A 166 -4.19 -12.00 17.55
N GLU A 167 -4.47 -11.86 18.84
CA GLU A 167 -3.53 -11.25 19.81
C GLU A 167 -2.21 -12.04 19.90
N ARG A 168 -2.29 -13.39 19.95
CA ARG A 168 -1.10 -14.24 19.92
C ARG A 168 -0.33 -14.14 18.60
N LEU A 169 -1.03 -14.04 17.46
CA LEU A 169 -0.40 -13.85 16.16
C LEU A 169 0.28 -12.49 16.05
N MET A 170 -0.32 -11.44 16.62
CA MET A 170 0.30 -10.11 16.67
C MET A 170 1.64 -10.16 17.41
N GLU A 171 1.67 -10.77 18.60
CA GLU A 171 2.89 -10.88 19.39
C GLU A 171 3.96 -11.76 18.70
N SER A 172 3.56 -12.89 18.11
CA SER A 172 4.49 -13.75 17.39
C SER A 172 5.01 -13.11 16.09
N SER A 173 4.19 -12.34 15.38
CA SER A 173 4.62 -11.55 14.22
C SER A 173 5.62 -10.49 14.63
N ARG A 174 5.38 -9.77 15.75
CA ARG A 174 6.31 -8.79 16.30
C ARG A 174 7.65 -9.42 16.61
N LYS A 175 7.66 -10.54 17.35
CA LYS A 175 8.91 -11.26 17.68
C LYS A 175 9.70 -11.68 16.46
N TYR A 176 9.03 -12.14 15.40
CA TYR A 176 9.71 -12.54 14.17
C TYR A 176 10.27 -11.33 13.40
N LEU A 177 9.45 -10.30 13.20
CA LEU A 177 9.84 -9.10 12.48
C LEU A 177 10.99 -8.37 13.18
N GLU A 178 10.92 -8.18 14.50
CA GLU A 178 11.96 -7.48 15.26
C GLU A 178 13.19 -8.37 15.52
N GLY A 179 13.00 -9.63 15.87
CA GLY A 179 14.08 -10.55 16.20
C GLY A 179 14.85 -11.05 14.99
N LYS A 180 14.16 -11.56 13.97
CA LYS A 180 14.76 -12.17 12.78
C LYS A 180 15.02 -11.18 11.66
N LEU A 181 14.04 -10.33 11.35
CA LEU A 181 14.15 -9.39 10.24
C LEU A 181 14.65 -8.01 10.64
N LYS A 182 14.89 -7.76 11.93
CA LYS A 182 15.39 -6.46 12.44
C LYS A 182 14.50 -5.25 12.06
N LEU A 183 13.22 -5.50 11.78
CA LEU A 183 12.22 -4.49 11.43
C LEU A 183 11.41 -4.09 12.66
N LYS A 184 11.23 -2.80 12.90
CA LYS A 184 10.42 -2.32 14.02
C LYS A 184 8.95 -2.26 13.65
N MET A 185 8.11 -2.94 14.42
CA MET A 185 6.66 -2.82 14.29
C MET A 185 6.18 -1.54 14.98
N ASN A 186 5.33 -0.77 14.31
CA ASN A 186 4.67 0.38 14.91
C ASN A 186 3.52 -0.08 15.80
N THR A 187 3.72 -0.06 17.12
CA THR A 187 2.75 -0.55 18.11
C THR A 187 1.49 0.32 18.20
N GLU A 188 1.57 1.61 17.86
CA GLU A 188 0.41 2.53 17.90
C GLU A 188 -0.54 2.31 16.70
N LYS A 189 0.03 1.97 15.54
CA LYS A 189 -0.74 1.76 14.30
C LYS A 189 -1.11 0.31 14.07
N SER A 190 -0.31 -0.62 14.56
CA SER A 190 -0.61 -2.05 14.48
C SER A 190 -1.71 -2.42 15.46
N LYS A 191 -2.74 -3.11 14.99
CA LYS A 191 -3.91 -3.40 15.82
C LYS A 191 -4.62 -4.69 15.42
N VAL A 192 -5.25 -5.29 16.41
CA VAL A 192 -6.20 -6.40 16.22
C VAL A 192 -7.61 -5.82 16.08
N THR A 193 -8.27 -6.13 14.98
CA THR A 193 -9.64 -5.66 14.71
C THR A 193 -10.49 -6.78 14.16
N SER A 194 -11.82 -6.69 14.31
CA SER A 194 -12.72 -7.53 13.52
C SER A 194 -12.66 -7.10 12.05
N VAL A 195 -12.62 -8.05 11.11
CA VAL A 195 -12.68 -7.77 9.68
C VAL A 195 -13.96 -7.04 9.27
N PHE A 196 -15.02 -7.14 10.09
CA PHE A 196 -16.30 -6.45 9.89
C PHE A 196 -16.42 -5.12 10.64
N ALA A 197 -15.38 -4.71 11.37
CA ALA A 197 -15.33 -3.39 11.99
C ALA A 197 -15.09 -2.31 10.93
N VAL A 198 -16.14 -1.92 10.22
CA VAL A 198 -16.12 -1.03 9.04
C VAL A 198 -15.39 0.31 9.28
N ARG A 199 -15.32 0.77 10.54
CA ARG A 199 -14.61 2.00 10.93
C ARG A 199 -13.14 1.78 11.18
N ASP A 200 -12.78 0.59 11.69
CA ASP A 200 -11.46 0.29 12.24
C ASP A 200 -10.61 -0.56 11.30
N PHE A 201 -11.24 -1.54 10.63
CA PHE A 201 -10.56 -2.35 9.62
C PHE A 201 -10.47 -1.60 8.31
N LYS A 202 -9.25 -1.38 7.85
CA LYS A 202 -8.96 -0.77 6.56
C LYS A 202 -7.74 -1.45 5.93
N PHE A 203 -7.92 -1.98 4.72
CA PHE A 203 -6.82 -2.51 3.93
C PHE A 203 -6.89 -1.96 2.51
N LEU A 204 -5.81 -1.34 2.03
CA LEU A 204 -5.69 -0.71 0.69
C LEU A 204 -6.86 0.25 0.35
N GLY A 205 -7.40 0.94 1.34
CA GLY A 205 -8.54 1.84 1.15
C GLY A 205 -9.90 1.18 1.15
N PHE A 206 -9.97 -0.14 1.30
CA PHE A 206 -11.19 -0.94 1.38
C PHE A 206 -11.51 -1.35 2.82
N CYS A 207 -12.74 -1.81 3.04
CA CYS A 207 -13.20 -2.55 4.21
C CYS A 207 -14.25 -3.58 3.78
N LEU A 208 -14.60 -4.51 4.68
CA LEU A 208 -15.65 -5.50 4.42
C LEU A 208 -16.96 -5.07 5.07
N GLY A 209 -18.07 -5.40 4.41
CA GLY A 209 -19.42 -5.32 4.95
C GLY A 209 -20.06 -6.70 4.95
N LYS A 210 -21.08 -6.89 5.78
CA LYS A 210 -21.91 -8.09 5.83
C LYS A 210 -23.38 -7.70 5.76
N ASN A 211 -24.15 -8.41 4.96
CA ASN A 211 -25.60 -8.29 4.86
C ASN A 211 -26.24 -9.69 4.73
N GLY A 212 -27.54 -9.76 4.52
CA GLY A 212 -28.26 -11.03 4.34
C GLY A 212 -27.78 -11.84 3.11
N SER A 213 -27.21 -11.19 2.11
CA SER A 213 -26.66 -11.83 0.90
C SER A 213 -25.20 -12.29 1.04
N GLY A 214 -24.55 -12.04 2.20
CA GLY A 214 -23.18 -12.45 2.45
C GLY A 214 -22.20 -11.31 2.73
N ILE A 215 -20.91 -11.58 2.48
CA ILE A 215 -19.81 -10.64 2.71
C ILE A 215 -19.51 -9.90 1.40
N TYR A 216 -19.37 -8.58 1.47
CA TYR A 216 -19.08 -7.73 0.33
C TYR A 216 -17.97 -6.72 0.63
N ILE A 217 -17.25 -6.32 -0.42
CA ILE A 217 -16.19 -5.33 -0.34
C ILE A 217 -16.79 -3.92 -0.43
N ARG A 218 -16.29 -2.99 0.37
CA ARG A 218 -16.68 -1.56 0.36
C ARG A 218 -15.46 -0.67 0.28
N ALA A 219 -15.61 0.51 -0.31
CA ALA A 219 -14.65 1.58 -0.11
C ALA A 219 -14.74 2.10 1.35
N HIS A 220 -13.60 2.20 2.02
CA HIS A 220 -13.52 2.68 3.40
C HIS A 220 -13.92 4.15 3.50
N ARG A 221 -14.57 4.55 4.60
CA ARG A 221 -15.06 5.92 4.82
C ARG A 221 -14.00 7.01 4.60
N LYS A 222 -12.75 6.77 5.05
CA LYS A 222 -11.64 7.71 4.80
C LYS A 222 -11.35 7.89 3.30
N SER A 223 -11.45 6.84 2.50
CA SER A 223 -11.26 6.91 1.04
C SER A 223 -12.40 7.67 0.35
N LEU A 224 -13.64 7.47 0.80
CA LEU A 224 -14.80 8.22 0.32
C LEU A 224 -14.71 9.71 0.66
N ASN A 225 -14.32 10.03 1.90
CA ASN A 225 -14.17 11.42 2.33
C ASN A 225 -13.09 12.14 1.52
N ARG A 226 -11.94 11.52 1.30
CA ARG A 226 -10.88 12.06 0.43
C ARG A 226 -11.38 12.32 -0.99
N ALA A 227 -12.18 11.40 -1.54
CA ALA A 227 -12.75 11.60 -2.86
C ALA A 227 -13.70 12.80 -2.90
N LYS A 228 -14.57 12.95 -1.89
CA LYS A 228 -15.46 14.10 -1.75
C LYS A 228 -14.71 15.42 -1.61
N GLU A 229 -13.67 15.45 -0.78
CA GLU A 229 -12.81 16.64 -0.60
C GLU A 229 -12.09 17.01 -1.92
N LYS A 230 -11.55 16.02 -2.64
CA LYS A 230 -10.92 16.27 -3.94
C LYS A 230 -11.92 16.81 -4.97
N LEU A 231 -13.13 16.25 -5.02
CA LEU A 231 -14.18 16.75 -5.90
C LEU A 231 -14.59 18.18 -5.54
N LYS A 232 -14.76 18.51 -4.26
CA LYS A 232 -15.01 19.88 -3.80
C LYS A 232 -13.89 20.85 -4.24
N LEU A 233 -12.63 20.42 -4.13
CA LEU A 233 -11.49 21.22 -4.59
C LEU A 233 -11.53 21.45 -6.10
N LEU A 234 -11.83 20.41 -6.90
CA LEU A 234 -11.90 20.51 -8.36
C LEU A 234 -13.04 21.41 -8.82
N THR A 235 -14.18 21.38 -8.13
CA THR A 235 -15.39 22.16 -8.46
C THR A 235 -15.48 23.50 -7.74
N LYS A 236 -14.43 23.95 -7.06
CA LYS A 236 -14.43 25.23 -6.35
C LYS A 236 -14.53 26.40 -7.34
N ARG A 237 -15.52 27.31 -7.13
CA ARG A 237 -15.85 28.40 -8.05
C ARG A 237 -14.76 29.47 -8.23
N ASN A 238 -13.97 29.72 -7.18
CA ASN A 238 -12.96 30.79 -7.16
C ASN A 238 -11.67 30.48 -7.95
N ARG A 239 -11.68 29.51 -8.89
CA ARG A 239 -10.48 29.07 -9.61
C ARG A 239 -10.26 29.79 -10.95
N GLY A 240 -11.19 30.62 -11.40
CA GLY A 240 -11.10 31.34 -12.69
C GLY A 240 -10.99 30.45 -13.92
N ARG A 241 -11.44 29.16 -13.83
CA ARG A 241 -11.31 28.19 -14.91
C ARG A 241 -12.59 28.00 -15.69
N ASN A 242 -12.44 27.70 -16.98
CA ASN A 242 -13.56 27.35 -17.85
C ASN A 242 -14.24 26.06 -17.35
N VAL A 243 -15.58 26.05 -17.34
CA VAL A 243 -16.42 24.93 -16.90
C VAL A 243 -16.07 23.61 -17.63
N ARG A 244 -15.82 23.69 -18.96
CA ARG A 244 -15.43 22.51 -19.75
C ARG A 244 -14.13 21.88 -19.22
N GLY A 245 -13.12 22.68 -18.87
CA GLY A 245 -11.85 22.21 -18.30
C GLY A 245 -12.05 21.56 -16.93
N VAL A 246 -12.87 22.18 -16.07
CA VAL A 246 -13.22 21.61 -14.75
C VAL A 246 -13.91 20.26 -14.91
N MET A 247 -14.88 20.13 -15.83
CA MET A 247 -15.57 18.86 -16.08
C MET A 247 -14.63 17.77 -16.62
N ALA A 248 -13.65 18.12 -17.44
CA ALA A 248 -12.64 17.19 -17.91
C ALA A 248 -11.76 16.68 -16.74
N GLU A 249 -11.29 17.56 -15.85
CA GLU A 249 -10.53 17.17 -14.66
C GLU A 249 -11.33 16.27 -13.73
N VAL A 250 -12.59 16.59 -13.48
CA VAL A 250 -13.52 15.78 -12.67
C VAL A 250 -13.72 14.41 -13.29
N LYS A 251 -13.92 14.33 -14.60
CA LYS A 251 -14.10 13.07 -15.34
C LYS A 251 -12.87 12.17 -15.22
N VAL A 252 -11.67 12.73 -15.40
CA VAL A 252 -10.39 11.99 -15.25
C VAL A 252 -10.26 11.45 -13.83
N TYR A 253 -10.50 12.30 -12.82
CA TYR A 253 -10.42 11.89 -11.42
C TYR A 253 -11.40 10.78 -11.06
N ILE A 254 -12.68 10.94 -11.44
CA ILE A 254 -13.73 9.95 -11.15
C ILE A 254 -13.42 8.62 -11.85
N ARG A 255 -12.99 8.64 -13.11
CA ARG A 255 -12.62 7.41 -13.84
C ARG A 255 -11.49 6.66 -13.15
N GLY A 256 -10.41 7.35 -12.75
CA GLY A 256 -9.30 6.73 -12.02
C GLY A 256 -9.75 6.16 -10.67
N TRP A 257 -10.59 6.91 -9.94
CA TRP A 257 -11.10 6.46 -8.64
C TRP A 257 -12.03 5.25 -8.78
N LEU A 258 -12.94 5.25 -9.73
CA LEU A 258 -13.82 4.12 -10.04
C LEU A 258 -13.04 2.91 -10.54
N GLY A 259 -12.03 3.12 -11.40
CA GLY A 259 -11.15 2.06 -11.88
C GLY A 259 -10.41 1.36 -10.73
N TYR A 260 -10.04 2.08 -9.67
CA TYR A 260 -9.43 1.47 -8.49
C TYR A 260 -10.45 0.73 -7.61
N PHE A 261 -11.61 1.34 -7.37
CA PHE A 261 -12.62 0.80 -6.45
C PHE A 261 -13.71 -0.06 -7.11
N HIS A 262 -13.55 -0.47 -8.37
CA HIS A 262 -14.59 -1.21 -9.12
C HIS A 262 -15.02 -2.53 -8.46
N VAL A 263 -14.15 -3.17 -7.67
CA VAL A 263 -14.46 -4.40 -6.93
C VAL A 263 -15.34 -4.18 -5.70
N ALA A 264 -15.54 -2.92 -5.30
CA ALA A 264 -16.38 -2.58 -4.15
C ALA A 264 -17.86 -2.43 -4.57
N ASP A 265 -18.76 -2.92 -3.72
CA ASP A 265 -20.19 -2.62 -3.87
C ASP A 265 -20.44 -1.14 -3.53
N MET A 266 -20.73 -0.36 -4.57
CA MET A 266 -20.87 1.09 -4.48
C MET A 266 -22.22 1.63 -4.92
N LYS A 267 -23.21 0.76 -5.18
CA LYS A 267 -24.53 1.18 -5.69
C LYS A 267 -25.14 2.33 -4.88
N ARG A 268 -25.14 2.23 -3.53
CA ARG A 268 -25.67 3.29 -2.64
C ARG A 268 -24.77 4.52 -2.61
N THR A 269 -23.44 4.32 -2.67
CA THR A 269 -22.47 5.43 -2.61
C THR A 269 -22.50 6.27 -3.87
N MET A 270 -22.68 5.66 -5.03
CA MET A 270 -22.78 6.35 -6.32
C MET A 270 -24.02 7.24 -6.37
N LYS A 271 -25.20 6.74 -5.93
CA LYS A 271 -26.41 7.56 -5.80
C LYS A 271 -26.16 8.78 -4.93
N SER A 272 -25.51 8.64 -3.76
CA SER A 272 -25.18 9.77 -2.88
C SER A 272 -24.20 10.78 -3.51
N CYS A 273 -23.25 10.33 -4.33
CA CYS A 273 -22.33 11.22 -5.05
C CYS A 273 -23.03 11.96 -6.20
N GLU A 274 -23.95 11.32 -6.90
CA GLU A 274 -24.81 11.98 -7.92
C GLU A 274 -25.64 13.11 -7.34
N TYR A 275 -26.30 12.89 -6.20
CA TYR A 275 -27.03 13.94 -5.49
C TYR A 275 -26.13 15.11 -5.11
N SER A 276 -24.94 14.85 -4.56
CA SER A 276 -23.97 15.92 -4.22
C SER A 276 -23.46 16.68 -5.44
N ALA A 277 -23.27 16.01 -6.57
CA ALA A 277 -22.84 16.66 -7.82
C ALA A 277 -23.96 17.50 -8.45
N ARG A 278 -25.20 17.01 -8.42
CA ARG A 278 -26.39 17.75 -8.88
C ARG A 278 -26.65 18.98 -8.01
N ASP A 279 -26.57 18.87 -6.68
CA ASP A 279 -26.70 20.02 -5.77
C ASP A 279 -25.64 21.09 -6.01
N CYS A 280 -24.41 20.71 -6.34
CA CYS A 280 -23.36 21.67 -6.71
C CYS A 280 -23.61 22.34 -8.06
N ALA A 281 -24.24 21.62 -9.01
CA ALA A 281 -24.57 22.15 -10.34
C ALA A 281 -25.87 22.94 -10.37
N ALA A 282 -26.83 22.60 -9.49
CA ALA A 282 -28.19 23.18 -9.47
C ALA A 282 -28.34 24.43 -8.60
N ARG A 283 -27.30 24.90 -7.88
CA ARG A 283 -27.35 26.18 -7.18
C ARG A 283 -27.29 27.32 -8.20
N PRO A 284 -28.40 28.07 -8.40
CA PRO A 284 -28.45 29.11 -9.40
C PRO A 284 -27.39 30.17 -9.13
N LEU A 285 -26.72 30.61 -10.19
CA LEU A 285 -25.94 31.84 -10.23
C LEU A 285 -26.89 32.99 -9.81
N LYS A 286 -26.81 33.44 -8.57
CA LYS A 286 -27.30 34.76 -8.24
C LYS A 286 -26.36 35.74 -8.95
N LEU A 287 -26.70 36.10 -10.17
CA LEU A 287 -26.24 37.33 -10.81
C LEU A 287 -26.78 38.46 -9.94
N SER A 288 -25.93 39.04 -9.10
CA SER A 288 -26.23 40.38 -8.58
C SER A 288 -26.04 41.36 -9.72
N ILE A 289 -27.14 41.62 -10.43
CA ILE A 289 -27.27 42.82 -11.23
C ILE A 289 -27.42 43.92 -10.19
N HIS A 290 -26.37 44.66 -9.91
CA HIS A 290 -26.47 45.98 -9.31
C HIS A 290 -26.39 46.96 -10.48
N SER A 291 -27.57 47.53 -10.71
CA SER A 291 -27.81 48.78 -11.44
C SER A 291 -26.97 49.92 -10.89
#